data_832f8bec44fd7fd557f54f984ef22535
#
_entry.id   832f8bec44fd7fd557f54f984ef22535
#
_cell.length_a   1.000
_cell.length_b   1.000
_cell.length_c   1.000
_cell.angle_alpha   90.00
_cell.angle_beta   90.00
_cell.angle_gamma   90.00
#
_symmetry.space_group_name_H-M   'P 1'
#
loop_
_entity.id
_entity.type
_entity.pdbx_description
1 polymer ?
#
loop_
_entity_poly.entity_id
_entity_poly.type
_entity_poly.pdbx_seq_one_letter_code
_entity_poly.pdbx_strand_id
1 'polypeptide(L)'
;MSTPSDPRLQSVVKTYDIRGLVGKDLTEDVVEAIAAAFVDEVEAAGSDVIVGHDMRDSSPSFAAAFARGAQARGADVVSIGLCSTDESYFASGYLEAPAAMFTASHNPPTYNGIKLSRAGAQGLSMDTGLRAVRDRADAYLRDGIPAVESPGTFREEDVLDRYAAYLRSLVDLSGIRPITIVVDAGNGMGGLTVPAVLEEAAGLPALPITVIPLYFELDGTFPNHEANPLEPKNLVDLQRAVVEHGADLGLAFDGDADRCFVVDERGSAVTPSAVAAIVALREIARARAEDPDAEITVIHNLITSNIVPETIEAAGAVPLRTRVGHTLIKDAMRRSGAVFGGEHSAHYYFRDFWSADNGMLAAMHLLAEFGSQERPLSELAARYTPYAMSGEINSTVDDVPAAFTRVVEAFTNRADFDELDGLTVTGRVGQDETFWWFSVRPSNTEPLLRLNVEAGDQATMARIRDEVLALIRA
;
A
#
# COMPACT_ATOMS: atom_id res chain seq x y z
N MET A 1 -38.42 -18.28 -1.40
CA MET A 1 -37.23 -18.26 -2.29
C MET A 1 -36.52 -16.97 -1.98
N SER A 2 -35.26 -17.01 -1.53
CA SER A 2 -34.48 -15.80 -1.30
C SER A 2 -34.28 -15.10 -2.66
N THR A 3 -34.60 -13.81 -2.71
CA THR A 3 -34.32 -12.99 -3.90
C THR A 3 -32.82 -13.05 -4.19
N PRO A 4 -32.36 -13.21 -5.46
CA PRO A 4 -30.96 -13.19 -5.78
C PRO A 4 -30.31 -11.88 -5.35
N SER A 5 -29.11 -11.94 -4.80
CA SER A 5 -28.30 -10.78 -4.46
C SER A 5 -27.96 -9.96 -5.71
N ASP A 6 -27.80 -8.64 -5.56
CA ASP A 6 -27.39 -7.76 -6.66
C ASP A 6 -25.99 -8.17 -7.17
N PRO A 7 -25.87 -8.56 -8.45
CA PRO A 7 -24.59 -9.04 -8.98
C PRO A 7 -23.48 -7.98 -8.97
N ARG A 8 -23.84 -6.68 -8.96
CA ARG A 8 -22.85 -5.58 -8.88
C ARG A 8 -22.11 -5.62 -7.55
N LEU A 9 -22.83 -5.77 -6.42
CA LEU A 9 -22.21 -5.86 -5.08
C LEU A 9 -21.27 -7.08 -4.96
N GLN A 10 -21.64 -8.21 -5.57
CA GLN A 10 -20.76 -9.39 -5.59
C GLN A 10 -19.48 -9.14 -6.41
N SER A 11 -19.58 -8.33 -7.47
CA SER A 11 -18.45 -8.02 -8.34
C SER A 11 -17.52 -6.94 -7.76
N VAL A 12 -18.08 -5.91 -7.08
CA VAL A 12 -17.28 -4.76 -6.62
C VAL A 12 -16.69 -4.95 -5.22
N VAL A 13 -17.36 -5.68 -4.32
CA VAL A 13 -16.83 -5.90 -2.96
C VAL A 13 -15.79 -7.01 -2.99
N LYS A 14 -14.52 -6.61 -2.80
CA LYS A 14 -13.36 -7.51 -2.82
C LYS A 14 -12.99 -7.94 -1.40
N THR A 15 -11.87 -8.61 -1.25
CA THR A 15 -11.40 -9.09 0.05
C THR A 15 -11.13 -7.96 1.04
N TYR A 16 -10.62 -6.81 0.57
CA TYR A 16 -10.10 -5.73 1.42
C TYR A 16 -10.62 -4.33 1.07
N ASP A 17 -11.25 -4.18 -0.08
CA ASP A 17 -11.77 -2.91 -0.59
C ASP A 17 -13.01 -3.12 -1.46
N ILE A 18 -13.55 -2.02 -1.96
CA ILE A 18 -14.59 -2.00 -2.98
C ILE A 18 -13.96 -1.46 -4.24
N ARG A 19 -14.10 -2.16 -5.38
CA ARG A 19 -13.50 -1.77 -6.65
C ARG A 19 -14.28 -2.28 -7.85
N GLY A 20 -14.59 -1.40 -8.80
CA GLY A 20 -15.35 -1.77 -9.99
C GLY A 20 -15.25 -0.78 -11.14
N LEU A 21 -15.81 -1.17 -12.29
CA LEU A 21 -15.94 -0.31 -13.45
C LEU A 21 -16.99 0.76 -13.22
N VAL A 22 -16.61 2.02 -13.43
CA VAL A 22 -17.48 3.18 -13.30
C VAL A 22 -18.69 3.09 -14.25
N GLY A 23 -19.88 3.35 -13.72
CA GLY A 23 -21.13 3.35 -14.49
C GLY A 23 -21.67 1.98 -14.88
N LYS A 24 -20.90 0.91 -14.64
CA LYS A 24 -21.33 -0.48 -14.88
C LYS A 24 -21.53 -1.26 -13.57
N ASP A 25 -20.45 -1.44 -12.84
CA ASP A 25 -20.44 -2.22 -11.60
C ASP A 25 -20.55 -1.30 -10.38
N LEU A 26 -19.85 -0.15 -10.43
CA LEU A 26 -19.89 0.89 -9.40
C LEU A 26 -20.67 2.10 -9.93
N THR A 27 -21.80 2.38 -9.28
CA THR A 27 -22.76 3.44 -9.65
C THR A 27 -23.18 4.19 -8.38
N GLU A 28 -23.73 5.40 -8.52
CA GLU A 28 -24.09 6.24 -7.36
C GLU A 28 -25.09 5.55 -6.43
N ASP A 29 -26.07 4.81 -6.95
CA ASP A 29 -27.05 4.05 -6.15
C ASP A 29 -26.38 2.95 -5.32
N VAL A 30 -25.39 2.25 -5.90
CA VAL A 30 -24.60 1.23 -5.20
C VAL A 30 -23.75 1.89 -4.10
N VAL A 31 -23.11 3.03 -4.40
CA VAL A 31 -22.31 3.78 -3.43
C VAL A 31 -23.15 4.30 -2.27
N GLU A 32 -24.34 4.84 -2.56
CA GLU A 32 -25.27 5.34 -1.54
C GLU A 32 -25.75 4.22 -0.61
N ALA A 33 -26.10 3.05 -1.16
CA ALA A 33 -26.47 1.87 -0.38
C ALA A 33 -25.30 1.34 0.48
N ILE A 34 -24.10 1.32 -0.07
CA ILE A 34 -22.86 0.96 0.67
C ILE A 34 -22.61 1.92 1.83
N ALA A 35 -22.78 3.24 1.61
CA ALA A 35 -22.60 4.25 2.64
C ALA A 35 -23.58 4.05 3.81
N ALA A 36 -24.85 3.88 3.50
CA ALA A 36 -25.88 3.60 4.49
C ALA A 36 -25.57 2.33 5.30
N ALA A 37 -25.15 1.26 4.61
CA ALA A 37 -24.78 0.00 5.24
C ALA A 37 -23.51 0.13 6.09
N PHE A 38 -22.55 0.94 5.66
CA PHE A 38 -21.31 1.22 6.39
C PHE A 38 -21.60 1.95 7.70
N VAL A 39 -22.42 3.01 7.68
CA VAL A 39 -22.84 3.72 8.91
C VAL A 39 -23.42 2.77 9.94
N ASP A 40 -24.29 1.86 9.51
CA ASP A 40 -24.89 0.86 10.42
C ASP A 40 -23.89 -0.18 10.91
N GLU A 41 -22.89 -0.56 10.08
CA GLU A 41 -21.87 -1.53 10.46
C GLU A 41 -20.87 -0.95 11.48
N VAL A 42 -20.52 0.32 11.34
CA VAL A 42 -19.59 1.00 12.26
C VAL A 42 -20.30 1.76 13.39
N GLU A 43 -21.65 1.68 13.45
CA GLU A 43 -22.50 2.30 14.46
C GLU A 43 -22.31 3.84 14.55
N ALA A 44 -22.15 4.50 13.38
CA ALA A 44 -21.81 5.92 13.31
C ALA A 44 -23.02 6.87 13.28
N ALA A 45 -24.25 6.40 13.51
CA ALA A 45 -25.41 7.29 13.61
C ALA A 45 -25.22 8.30 14.76
N GLY A 46 -25.37 9.60 14.47
CA GLY A 46 -25.12 10.69 15.41
C GLY A 46 -23.63 10.98 15.67
N SER A 47 -22.74 10.46 14.82
CA SER A 47 -21.29 10.66 14.90
C SER A 47 -20.73 11.03 13.54
N ASP A 48 -19.48 11.53 13.51
CA ASP A 48 -18.79 11.89 12.29
C ASP A 48 -18.41 10.68 11.45
N VAL A 49 -18.51 10.82 10.11
CA VAL A 49 -17.94 9.93 9.10
C VAL A 49 -17.16 10.79 8.11
N ILE A 50 -15.88 10.50 7.95
CA ILE A 50 -14.98 11.21 7.05
C ILE A 50 -15.15 10.69 5.63
N VAL A 51 -15.18 11.61 4.66
CA VAL A 51 -15.25 11.29 3.23
C VAL A 51 -14.19 12.08 2.49
N GLY A 52 -13.29 11.37 1.85
CA GLY A 52 -12.25 11.94 0.99
C GLY A 52 -12.22 11.28 -0.38
N HIS A 53 -11.59 11.93 -1.36
CA HIS A 53 -11.52 11.39 -2.72
C HIS A 53 -10.24 11.78 -3.46
N ASP A 54 -9.81 10.93 -4.39
CA ASP A 54 -8.72 11.20 -5.30
C ASP A 54 -9.13 12.08 -6.50
N MET A 55 -8.20 12.30 -7.44
CA MET A 55 -8.35 13.15 -8.61
C MET A 55 -9.17 12.52 -9.76
N ARG A 56 -9.71 11.31 -9.65
CA ARG A 56 -10.50 10.67 -10.71
C ARG A 56 -11.79 11.41 -10.95
N ASP A 57 -12.20 11.57 -12.22
CA ASP A 57 -13.41 12.30 -12.61
C ASP A 57 -14.68 11.83 -11.89
N SER A 58 -14.78 10.54 -11.60
CA SER A 58 -15.94 9.96 -10.91
C SER A 58 -15.90 10.08 -9.38
N SER A 59 -14.74 10.40 -8.79
CA SER A 59 -14.56 10.39 -7.34
C SER A 59 -15.42 11.44 -6.62
N PRO A 60 -15.54 12.69 -7.10
CA PRO A 60 -16.40 13.68 -6.44
C PRO A 60 -17.89 13.28 -6.43
N SER A 61 -18.41 12.72 -7.53
CA SER A 61 -19.82 12.30 -7.59
C SER A 61 -20.11 11.10 -6.67
N PHE A 62 -19.17 10.17 -6.57
CA PHE A 62 -19.26 9.04 -5.66
C PHE A 62 -19.13 9.45 -4.19
N ALA A 63 -18.22 10.38 -3.87
CA ALA A 63 -18.12 10.95 -2.52
C ALA A 63 -19.44 11.64 -2.10
N ALA A 64 -20.07 12.39 -3.03
CA ALA A 64 -21.37 13.01 -2.78
C ALA A 64 -22.51 11.97 -2.60
N ALA A 65 -22.51 10.89 -3.38
CA ALA A 65 -23.45 9.79 -3.21
C ALA A 65 -23.29 9.09 -1.86
N PHE A 66 -22.04 8.85 -1.45
CA PHE A 66 -21.72 8.29 -0.14
C PHE A 66 -22.21 9.20 0.99
N ALA A 67 -21.96 10.51 0.88
CA ALA A 67 -22.44 11.48 1.85
C ALA A 67 -23.95 11.42 2.01
N ARG A 68 -24.72 11.33 0.91
CA ARG A 68 -26.21 11.17 0.98
C ARG A 68 -26.62 9.91 1.73
N GLY A 69 -25.98 8.77 1.42
CA GLY A 69 -26.28 7.49 2.08
C GLY A 69 -25.93 7.50 3.57
N ALA A 70 -24.80 8.10 3.94
CA ALA A 70 -24.36 8.25 5.33
C ALA A 70 -25.31 9.16 6.13
N GLN A 71 -25.66 10.33 5.58
CA GLN A 71 -26.63 11.25 6.19
C GLN A 71 -28.02 10.62 6.35
N ALA A 72 -28.46 9.83 5.36
CA ALA A 72 -29.74 9.11 5.42
C ALA A 72 -29.81 8.11 6.58
N ARG A 73 -28.66 7.67 7.12
CA ARG A 73 -28.56 6.83 8.33
C ARG A 73 -28.17 7.61 9.59
N GLY A 74 -28.18 8.94 9.53
CA GLY A 74 -27.97 9.81 10.68
C GLY A 74 -26.52 10.09 11.02
N ALA A 75 -25.54 9.74 10.16
CA ALA A 75 -24.15 10.11 10.39
C ALA A 75 -23.86 11.54 9.90
N ASP A 76 -23.07 12.30 10.66
CA ASP A 76 -22.57 13.59 10.26
C ASP A 76 -21.37 13.42 9.33
N VAL A 77 -21.44 13.96 8.12
CA VAL A 77 -20.39 13.80 7.13
C VAL A 77 -19.37 14.94 7.23
N VAL A 78 -18.10 14.57 7.36
CA VAL A 78 -16.95 15.46 7.30
C VAL A 78 -16.25 15.22 5.96
N SER A 79 -16.48 16.09 5.00
CA SER A 79 -15.78 16.04 3.72
C SER A 79 -14.40 16.66 3.86
N ILE A 80 -13.36 15.86 3.62
CA ILE A 80 -11.97 16.38 3.51
C ILE A 80 -11.58 16.68 2.07
N GLY A 81 -12.53 16.50 1.13
CA GLY A 81 -12.35 16.87 -0.28
C GLY A 81 -11.32 16.01 -1.00
N LEU A 82 -10.53 16.67 -1.83
CA LEU A 82 -9.45 16.06 -2.62
C LEU A 82 -8.27 15.73 -1.70
N CYS A 83 -7.92 14.45 -1.59
CA CYS A 83 -6.89 13.98 -0.67
C CYS A 83 -6.21 12.70 -1.16
N SER A 84 -5.04 12.36 -0.61
CA SER A 84 -4.42 11.05 -0.77
C SER A 84 -5.04 10.00 0.17
N THR A 85 -4.73 8.73 -0.08
CA THR A 85 -5.19 7.64 0.80
C THR A 85 -4.61 7.78 2.21
N ASP A 86 -3.33 8.09 2.33
CA ASP A 86 -2.67 8.27 3.62
C ASP A 86 -3.15 9.54 4.36
N GLU A 87 -3.52 10.62 3.64
CA GLU A 87 -4.19 11.77 4.23
C GLU A 87 -5.58 11.40 4.79
N SER A 88 -6.34 10.55 4.10
CA SER A 88 -7.59 9.99 4.62
C SER A 88 -7.39 9.15 5.87
N TYR A 89 -6.31 8.36 5.95
CA TYR A 89 -5.94 7.62 7.16
C TYR A 89 -5.55 8.56 8.31
N PHE A 90 -4.78 9.62 8.00
CA PHE A 90 -4.49 10.66 8.98
C PHE A 90 -5.77 11.27 9.54
N ALA A 91 -6.71 11.67 8.67
CA ALA A 91 -7.97 12.26 9.11
C ALA A 91 -8.76 11.29 10.00
N SER A 92 -8.85 10.00 9.63
CA SER A 92 -9.52 8.97 10.44
C SER A 92 -8.90 8.81 11.82
N GLY A 93 -7.56 8.85 11.91
CA GLY A 93 -6.85 8.75 13.17
C GLY A 93 -6.92 10.02 14.01
N TYR A 94 -6.73 11.18 13.38
CA TYR A 94 -6.67 12.48 14.04
C TYR A 94 -8.03 12.96 14.56
N LEU A 95 -9.10 12.72 13.80
CA LEU A 95 -10.48 13.07 14.17
C LEU A 95 -11.20 11.93 14.89
N GLU A 96 -10.55 10.78 15.08
CA GLU A 96 -11.10 9.59 15.74
C GLU A 96 -12.44 9.12 15.14
N ALA A 97 -12.59 9.20 13.80
CA ALA A 97 -13.82 8.89 13.10
C ALA A 97 -13.62 7.85 11.99
N PRO A 98 -14.65 7.04 11.66
CA PRO A 98 -14.64 6.17 10.49
C PRO A 98 -14.47 6.97 9.21
N ALA A 99 -13.83 6.36 8.18
CA ALA A 99 -13.55 7.06 6.93
C ALA A 99 -13.86 6.20 5.70
N ALA A 100 -14.21 6.90 4.62
CA ALA A 100 -14.34 6.37 3.27
C ALA A 100 -13.47 7.18 2.32
N MET A 101 -12.50 6.53 1.69
CA MET A 101 -11.62 7.10 0.68
C MET A 101 -11.99 6.60 -0.71
N PHE A 102 -12.35 7.51 -1.60
CA PHE A 102 -12.69 7.20 -2.99
C PHE A 102 -11.46 7.21 -3.87
N THR A 103 -11.04 6.03 -4.28
CA THR A 103 -9.88 5.80 -5.12
C THR A 103 -9.91 4.39 -5.73
N ALA A 104 -9.24 4.22 -6.84
CA ALA A 104 -8.88 2.91 -7.37
C ALA A 104 -7.35 2.73 -7.45
N SER A 105 -6.57 3.51 -6.66
CA SER A 105 -5.12 3.48 -6.60
C SER A 105 -4.50 3.50 -8.01
N HIS A 106 -3.76 2.48 -8.38
CA HIS A 106 -3.06 2.34 -9.65
C HIS A 106 -3.91 1.76 -10.80
N ASN A 107 -5.20 1.49 -10.61
CA ASN A 107 -6.05 0.97 -11.68
C ASN A 107 -6.27 2.01 -12.78
N PRO A 108 -6.57 1.55 -14.03
CA PRO A 108 -6.90 2.43 -15.14
C PRO A 108 -8.03 3.44 -14.85
N PRO A 109 -8.16 4.53 -15.63
CA PRO A 109 -9.14 5.61 -15.44
C PRO A 109 -10.60 5.16 -15.35
N THR A 110 -10.93 4.03 -16.01
CA THR A 110 -12.30 3.48 -16.04
C THR A 110 -12.73 2.83 -14.72
N TYR A 111 -11.83 2.67 -13.76
CA TYR A 111 -12.11 2.10 -12.44
C TYR A 111 -12.25 3.19 -11.38
N ASN A 112 -13.05 2.88 -10.36
CA ASN A 112 -13.04 3.58 -9.09
C ASN A 112 -13.29 2.57 -7.96
N GLY A 113 -13.20 3.02 -6.71
CA GLY A 113 -13.38 2.16 -5.54
C GLY A 113 -13.57 2.95 -4.27
N ILE A 114 -13.69 2.22 -3.16
CA ILE A 114 -13.84 2.77 -1.81
C ILE A 114 -12.98 1.96 -0.85
N LYS A 115 -12.05 2.62 -0.18
CA LYS A 115 -11.35 2.08 0.99
C LYS A 115 -12.12 2.53 2.23
N LEU A 116 -12.69 1.58 2.97
CA LEU A 116 -13.45 1.83 4.19
C LEU A 116 -12.59 1.53 5.42
N SER A 117 -12.65 2.40 6.43
CA SER A 117 -12.00 2.21 7.71
C SER A 117 -12.88 2.60 8.88
N ARG A 118 -12.74 1.90 10.01
CA ARG A 118 -13.20 2.35 11.32
C ARG A 118 -12.30 3.48 11.81
N ALA A 119 -12.68 4.16 12.89
CA ALA A 119 -11.82 5.14 13.55
C ALA A 119 -10.41 4.61 13.78
N GLY A 120 -9.40 5.49 13.72
CA GLY A 120 -7.99 5.10 13.85
C GLY A 120 -7.46 4.33 12.64
N ALA A 121 -7.94 4.63 11.43
CA ALA A 121 -7.50 4.03 10.17
C ALA A 121 -7.59 2.49 10.14
N GLN A 122 -8.53 1.88 10.87
CA GLN A 122 -8.71 0.41 10.89
C GLN A 122 -9.48 -0.04 9.65
N GLY A 123 -8.77 -0.54 8.64
CA GLY A 123 -9.38 -1.00 7.40
C GLY A 123 -10.41 -2.13 7.59
N LEU A 124 -11.49 -2.10 6.83
CA LEU A 124 -12.45 -3.19 6.77
C LEU A 124 -12.00 -4.24 5.74
N SER A 125 -12.14 -5.51 6.13
CA SER A 125 -12.01 -6.66 5.24
C SER A 125 -13.30 -7.47 5.23
N MET A 126 -13.40 -8.47 4.36
CA MET A 126 -14.54 -9.38 4.33
C MET A 126 -14.81 -10.04 5.69
N ASP A 127 -13.76 -10.25 6.50
CA ASP A 127 -13.87 -10.89 7.81
C ASP A 127 -14.09 -9.90 8.96
N THR A 128 -13.88 -8.59 8.73
CA THR A 128 -13.95 -7.56 9.78
C THR A 128 -15.09 -6.55 9.59
N GLY A 129 -16.05 -6.82 8.69
CA GLY A 129 -17.24 -5.99 8.50
C GLY A 129 -17.66 -5.77 7.05
N LEU A 130 -16.76 -5.87 6.07
CA LEU A 130 -17.10 -5.57 4.67
C LEU A 130 -18.16 -6.54 4.09
N ARG A 131 -18.19 -7.79 4.57
CA ARG A 131 -19.26 -8.74 4.24
C ARG A 131 -20.62 -8.25 4.74
N ALA A 132 -20.70 -7.75 5.97
CA ALA A 132 -21.93 -7.22 6.55
C ALA A 132 -22.38 -5.96 5.82
N VAL A 133 -21.44 -5.06 5.45
CA VAL A 133 -21.73 -3.90 4.61
C VAL A 133 -22.33 -4.34 3.27
N ARG A 134 -21.72 -5.29 2.58
CA ARG A 134 -22.21 -5.83 1.30
C ARG A 134 -23.64 -6.38 1.43
N ASP A 135 -23.87 -7.25 2.40
CA ASP A 135 -25.13 -7.95 2.56
C ASP A 135 -26.26 -6.99 2.96
N ARG A 136 -25.94 -5.96 3.76
CA ARG A 136 -26.87 -4.89 4.12
C ARG A 136 -27.13 -3.94 2.96
N ALA A 137 -26.12 -3.57 2.18
CA ALA A 137 -26.27 -2.75 0.98
C ALA A 137 -27.17 -3.44 -0.07
N ASP A 138 -27.07 -4.78 -0.20
CA ASP A 138 -27.98 -5.57 -1.05
C ASP A 138 -29.43 -5.43 -0.62
N ALA A 139 -29.71 -5.46 0.68
CA ALA A 139 -31.04 -5.22 1.21
C ALA A 139 -31.51 -3.78 0.92
N TYR A 140 -30.64 -2.78 1.06
CA TYR A 140 -30.98 -1.38 0.80
C TYR A 140 -31.21 -1.07 -0.67
N LEU A 141 -30.50 -1.70 -1.58
CA LEU A 141 -30.78 -1.59 -3.02
C LEU A 141 -32.15 -2.16 -3.39
N ARG A 142 -32.57 -3.23 -2.73
CA ARG A 142 -33.84 -3.92 -2.99
C ARG A 142 -35.04 -3.25 -2.33
N ASP A 143 -34.87 -2.91 -1.05
CA ASP A 143 -36.00 -2.53 -0.18
C ASP A 143 -36.05 -1.02 0.14
N GLY A 144 -34.98 -0.28 -0.27
CA GLY A 144 -34.74 1.12 0.06
C GLY A 144 -34.00 1.28 1.39
N ILE A 145 -33.31 2.42 1.54
CA ILE A 145 -32.62 2.79 2.78
C ILE A 145 -33.67 3.21 3.82
N PRO A 146 -33.71 2.58 5.02
CA PRO A 146 -34.70 2.93 6.04
C PRO A 146 -34.50 4.37 6.52
N ALA A 147 -35.57 5.14 6.58
CA ALA A 147 -35.55 6.49 7.09
C ALA A 147 -35.18 6.53 8.58
N VAL A 148 -34.52 7.59 9.01
CA VAL A 148 -34.22 7.92 10.42
C VAL A 148 -34.95 9.21 10.81
N GLU A 149 -35.16 9.44 12.11
CA GLU A 149 -35.84 10.64 12.60
C GLU A 149 -35.04 11.92 12.34
N SER A 150 -33.68 11.81 12.44
CA SER A 150 -32.75 12.91 12.25
C SER A 150 -31.64 12.50 11.28
N PRO A 151 -31.75 12.90 10.00
CA PRO A 151 -30.63 12.76 9.06
C PRO A 151 -29.40 13.51 9.57
N GLY A 152 -28.21 13.01 9.22
CA GLY A 152 -26.94 13.66 9.58
C GLY A 152 -26.70 14.96 8.83
N THR A 153 -25.73 15.72 9.31
CA THR A 153 -25.27 17.00 8.74
C THR A 153 -24.11 16.79 7.76
N PHE A 154 -23.71 17.87 7.09
CA PHE A 154 -22.52 17.89 6.20
C PHE A 154 -21.67 19.11 6.54
N ARG A 155 -20.37 18.90 6.65
CA ARG A 155 -19.37 20.00 6.72
C ARG A 155 -18.12 19.63 5.92
N GLU A 156 -17.38 20.66 5.54
CA GLU A 156 -16.05 20.51 4.94
C GLU A 156 -14.97 20.82 5.97
N GLU A 157 -13.85 20.10 5.88
CA GLU A 157 -12.70 20.29 6.75
C GLU A 157 -11.41 20.00 5.99
N ASP A 158 -10.56 21.00 5.82
CA ASP A 158 -9.23 20.84 5.23
C ASP A 158 -8.26 20.29 6.29
N VAL A 159 -7.58 19.20 5.96
CA VAL A 159 -6.64 18.51 6.86
C VAL A 159 -5.21 18.48 6.31
N LEU A 160 -4.96 18.94 5.07
CA LEU A 160 -3.67 18.81 4.40
C LEU A 160 -2.51 19.45 5.19
N ASP A 161 -2.69 20.67 5.70
CA ASP A 161 -1.64 21.36 6.45
C ASP A 161 -1.32 20.62 7.75
N ARG A 162 -2.35 20.10 8.44
CA ARG A 162 -2.19 19.28 9.66
C ARG A 162 -1.53 17.95 9.39
N TYR A 163 -1.88 17.30 8.28
CA TYR A 163 -1.25 16.09 7.80
C TYR A 163 0.24 16.31 7.53
N ALA A 164 0.60 17.35 6.78
CA ALA A 164 1.98 17.69 6.48
C ALA A 164 2.79 17.99 7.75
N ALA A 165 2.25 18.77 8.67
CA ALA A 165 2.88 19.08 9.96
C ALA A 165 3.06 17.82 10.81
N TYR A 166 2.07 16.91 10.81
CA TYR A 166 2.16 15.66 11.53
C TYR A 166 3.28 14.76 11.00
N LEU A 167 3.38 14.56 9.69
CA LEU A 167 4.47 13.77 9.10
C LEU A 167 5.85 14.36 9.42
N ARG A 168 6.00 15.70 9.34
CA ARG A 168 7.26 16.37 9.71
C ARG A 168 7.58 16.26 11.20
N SER A 169 6.58 16.06 12.06
CA SER A 169 6.82 15.78 13.48
C SER A 169 7.33 14.37 13.74
N LEU A 170 7.01 13.41 12.86
CA LEU A 170 7.50 12.02 12.95
C LEU A 170 8.91 11.86 12.41
N VAL A 171 9.27 12.61 11.34
CA VAL A 171 10.60 12.55 10.71
C VAL A 171 11.13 13.96 10.47
N ASP A 172 12.13 14.34 11.24
CA ASP A 172 12.83 15.62 11.05
C ASP A 172 13.82 15.54 9.89
N LEU A 173 13.60 16.38 8.88
CA LEU A 173 14.46 16.54 7.71
C LEU A 173 15.24 17.87 7.73
N SER A 174 15.12 18.69 8.76
CA SER A 174 15.74 20.02 8.81
C SER A 174 17.25 19.99 8.90
N GLY A 175 17.81 18.92 9.46
CA GLY A 175 19.25 18.74 9.70
C GLY A 175 19.99 17.91 8.64
N ILE A 176 19.35 17.49 7.56
CA ILE A 176 20.01 16.71 6.51
C ILE A 176 20.86 17.61 5.60
N ARG A 177 21.82 17.03 4.88
CA ARG A 177 22.51 17.76 3.81
C ARG A 177 21.55 18.21 2.71
N PRO A 178 21.86 19.22 1.90
CA PRO A 178 21.09 19.54 0.72
C PRO A 178 20.99 18.34 -0.23
N ILE A 179 19.76 18.08 -0.71
CA ILE A 179 19.43 16.95 -1.60
C ILE A 179 18.58 17.49 -2.76
N THR A 180 18.90 17.04 -3.98
CA THR A 180 18.06 17.27 -5.16
C THR A 180 17.35 15.96 -5.53
N ILE A 181 16.03 15.98 -5.59
CA ILE A 181 15.22 14.81 -5.93
C ILE A 181 14.33 15.09 -7.15
N VAL A 182 14.13 14.08 -7.99
CA VAL A 182 13.07 14.10 -8.98
C VAL A 182 11.88 13.33 -8.40
N VAL A 183 10.69 13.90 -8.48
CA VAL A 183 9.49 13.22 -7.99
C VAL A 183 8.50 13.05 -9.13
N ASP A 184 8.11 11.82 -9.38
CA ASP A 184 7.07 11.45 -10.33
C ASP A 184 5.77 11.17 -9.58
N ALA A 185 4.78 12.05 -9.75
CA ALA A 185 3.46 11.91 -9.16
C ALA A 185 2.49 11.11 -10.05
N GLY A 186 2.87 10.76 -11.29
CA GLY A 186 2.02 10.03 -12.23
C GLY A 186 0.64 10.64 -12.47
N ASN A 187 0.51 11.96 -12.41
CA ASN A 187 -0.75 12.71 -12.39
C ASN A 187 -1.68 12.36 -11.21
N GLY A 188 -1.14 11.68 -10.18
CA GLY A 188 -1.83 11.23 -8.96
C GLY A 188 -1.68 12.19 -7.79
N MET A 189 -2.14 11.74 -6.63
CA MET A 189 -2.23 12.53 -5.41
C MET A 189 -0.88 12.97 -4.84
N GLY A 190 0.24 12.36 -5.27
CA GLY A 190 1.59 12.85 -4.97
C GLY A 190 1.80 14.30 -5.42
N GLY A 191 1.13 14.75 -6.50
CA GLY A 191 1.16 16.15 -6.94
C GLY A 191 0.58 17.15 -5.94
N LEU A 192 -0.30 16.70 -5.04
CA LEU A 192 -0.85 17.50 -3.93
C LEU A 192 0.01 17.38 -2.67
N THR A 193 0.37 16.18 -2.29
CA THR A 193 0.98 15.91 -0.98
C THR A 193 2.47 16.24 -0.93
N VAL A 194 3.22 16.07 -2.03
CA VAL A 194 4.66 16.39 -2.08
C VAL A 194 4.93 17.87 -1.81
N PRO A 195 4.27 18.84 -2.48
CA PRO A 195 4.45 20.27 -2.17
C PRO A 195 4.08 20.63 -0.73
N ALA A 196 3.06 19.98 -0.16
CA ALA A 196 2.63 20.23 1.21
C ALA A 196 3.64 19.71 2.24
N VAL A 197 4.17 18.49 2.02
CA VAL A 197 5.04 17.82 2.99
C VAL A 197 6.51 18.18 2.80
N LEU A 198 7.03 18.19 1.57
CA LEU A 198 8.46 18.38 1.31
C LEU A 198 8.84 19.82 0.93
N GLU A 199 7.88 20.64 0.57
CA GLU A 199 8.09 22.06 0.23
C GLU A 199 7.33 22.98 1.21
N GLU A 200 6.92 24.16 0.79
CA GLU A 200 6.32 25.18 1.67
C GLU A 200 4.80 25.37 1.44
N ALA A 201 4.14 24.52 0.63
CA ALA A 201 2.74 24.72 0.26
C ALA A 201 1.77 24.66 1.48
N ALA A 202 2.10 23.90 2.52
CA ALA A 202 1.37 23.88 3.78
C ALA A 202 1.83 24.95 4.80
N GLY A 203 2.58 25.97 4.38
CA GLY A 203 3.09 27.02 5.26
C GLY A 203 4.18 26.54 6.25
N LEU A 204 4.75 25.37 6.05
CA LEU A 204 5.83 24.81 6.88
C LEU A 204 7.19 25.37 6.46
N PRO A 205 8.21 25.39 7.35
CA PRO A 205 9.54 25.87 7.00
C PRO A 205 10.18 25.07 5.85
N ALA A 206 10.97 25.76 5.01
CA ALA A 206 11.73 25.12 3.93
C ALA A 206 12.64 24.01 4.46
N LEU A 207 12.71 22.91 3.72
CA LEU A 207 13.65 21.82 3.94
C LEU A 207 14.87 21.98 3.02
N PRO A 208 16.03 21.39 3.34
CA PRO A 208 17.19 21.41 2.44
C PRO A 208 17.01 20.39 1.27
N ILE A 209 15.84 20.41 0.66
CA ILE A 209 15.43 19.52 -0.43
C ILE A 209 15.00 20.40 -1.63
N THR A 210 15.55 20.08 -2.79
CA THR A 210 15.08 20.66 -4.08
C THR A 210 14.29 19.61 -4.82
N VAL A 211 13.00 19.85 -5.04
CA VAL A 211 12.11 18.95 -5.78
C VAL A 211 12.07 19.36 -7.26
N ILE A 212 12.30 18.41 -8.15
CA ILE A 212 12.09 18.53 -9.59
C ILE A 212 10.83 17.74 -9.92
N PRO A 213 9.68 18.40 -10.21
CA PRO A 213 8.41 17.72 -10.37
C PRO A 213 8.26 17.09 -11.76
N LEU A 214 7.73 15.85 -11.80
CA LEU A 214 7.19 15.20 -13.00
C LEU A 214 5.72 14.87 -12.77
N TYR A 215 4.87 15.31 -13.71
CA TYR A 215 3.45 14.94 -13.77
C TYR A 215 2.66 15.26 -12.48
N PHE A 216 2.91 16.46 -11.90
CA PHE A 216 2.23 16.93 -10.67
C PHE A 216 0.81 17.45 -10.92
N GLU A 217 0.45 17.75 -12.18
CA GLU A 217 -0.92 18.09 -12.52
C GLU A 217 -1.84 16.90 -12.24
N LEU A 218 -2.85 17.11 -11.40
CA LEU A 218 -3.79 16.06 -11.00
C LEU A 218 -4.74 15.76 -12.16
N ASP A 219 -4.66 14.56 -12.73
CA ASP A 219 -5.47 14.13 -13.86
C ASP A 219 -5.79 12.64 -13.80
N GLY A 220 -7.04 12.29 -13.45
CA GLY A 220 -7.50 10.91 -13.34
C GLY A 220 -7.52 10.13 -14.66
N THR A 221 -7.20 10.77 -15.80
CA THR A 221 -7.03 10.09 -17.11
C THR A 221 -5.62 9.53 -17.30
N PHE A 222 -4.64 9.92 -16.45
CA PHE A 222 -3.24 9.49 -16.50
C PHE A 222 -2.58 9.67 -17.88
N PRO A 223 -2.50 10.89 -18.42
CA PRO A 223 -2.13 11.14 -19.81
C PRO A 223 -0.67 10.80 -20.14
N ASN A 224 0.21 10.70 -19.14
CA ASN A 224 1.64 10.46 -19.37
C ASN A 224 1.99 8.98 -19.29
N HIS A 225 1.64 8.32 -18.21
CA HIS A 225 1.76 6.87 -18.01
C HIS A 225 0.77 6.41 -16.93
N GLU A 226 0.53 5.11 -16.84
CA GLU A 226 -0.29 4.55 -15.75
C GLU A 226 0.36 4.86 -14.39
N ALA A 227 -0.43 5.25 -13.41
CA ALA A 227 0.05 5.57 -12.06
C ALA A 227 0.36 4.29 -11.25
N ASN A 228 1.15 3.41 -11.84
CA ASN A 228 1.59 2.13 -11.26
C ASN A 228 3.11 1.98 -11.34
N PRO A 229 3.87 2.52 -10.38
CA PRO A 229 5.34 2.43 -10.38
C PRO A 229 5.89 1.01 -10.20
N LEU A 230 5.06 0.01 -9.87
CA LEU A 230 5.47 -1.39 -9.83
C LEU A 230 5.82 -1.93 -11.22
N GLU A 231 5.22 -1.37 -12.27
CA GLU A 231 5.50 -1.71 -13.65
C GLU A 231 6.74 -0.93 -14.14
N PRO A 232 7.85 -1.61 -14.52
CA PRO A 232 9.09 -0.94 -14.90
C PRO A 232 8.95 0.10 -16.03
N LYS A 233 8.00 -0.12 -16.95
CA LYS A 233 7.72 0.82 -18.05
C LYS A 233 7.32 2.21 -17.56
N ASN A 234 6.68 2.30 -16.38
CA ASN A 234 6.17 3.54 -15.81
C ASN A 234 7.25 4.31 -15.01
N LEU A 235 8.44 3.72 -14.81
CA LEU A 235 9.58 4.38 -14.17
C LEU A 235 10.57 5.02 -15.17
N VAL A 236 10.41 4.77 -16.48
CA VAL A 236 11.41 5.15 -17.50
C VAL A 236 11.65 6.67 -17.53
N ASP A 237 10.59 7.47 -17.41
CA ASP A 237 10.72 8.92 -17.43
C ASP A 237 11.40 9.45 -16.16
N LEU A 238 11.07 8.90 -14.99
CA LEU A 238 11.75 9.20 -13.73
C LEU A 238 13.25 8.82 -13.79
N GLN A 239 13.57 7.63 -14.27
CA GLN A 239 14.95 7.14 -14.40
C GLN A 239 15.79 8.05 -15.29
N ARG A 240 15.21 8.47 -16.44
CA ARG A 240 15.85 9.40 -17.35
C ARG A 240 16.06 10.79 -16.70
N ALA A 241 15.01 11.33 -16.07
CA ALA A 241 15.06 12.64 -15.46
C ALA A 241 16.07 12.73 -14.31
N VAL A 242 16.19 11.70 -13.47
CA VAL A 242 17.19 11.62 -12.41
C VAL A 242 18.61 11.80 -13.00
N VAL A 243 18.92 11.07 -14.06
CA VAL A 243 20.25 11.15 -14.72
C VAL A 243 20.45 12.48 -15.44
N GLU A 244 19.46 12.97 -16.18
CA GLU A 244 19.53 14.23 -16.94
C GLU A 244 19.71 15.45 -16.03
N HIS A 245 19.08 15.47 -14.87
CA HIS A 245 19.19 16.57 -13.90
C HIS A 245 20.35 16.40 -12.93
N GLY A 246 21.04 15.24 -12.93
CA GLY A 246 22.06 14.92 -11.94
C GLY A 246 21.50 14.92 -10.51
N ALA A 247 20.27 14.48 -10.35
CA ALA A 247 19.62 14.41 -9.04
C ALA A 247 20.20 13.32 -8.17
N ASP A 248 20.12 13.48 -6.87
CA ASP A 248 20.62 12.51 -5.89
C ASP A 248 19.79 11.21 -5.92
N LEU A 249 18.49 11.31 -6.18
CA LEU A 249 17.56 10.19 -6.32
C LEU A 249 16.23 10.61 -6.97
N GLY A 250 15.43 9.61 -7.30
CA GLY A 250 14.04 9.76 -7.75
C GLY A 250 13.05 9.06 -6.84
N LEU A 251 11.87 9.65 -6.69
CA LEU A 251 10.72 9.07 -6.00
C LEU A 251 9.54 8.97 -6.98
N ALA A 252 8.82 7.85 -6.98
CA ALA A 252 7.58 7.69 -7.71
C ALA A 252 6.46 7.26 -6.76
N PHE A 253 5.33 7.97 -6.84
CA PHE A 253 4.11 7.63 -6.09
C PHE A 253 3.08 6.99 -7.02
N ASP A 254 2.24 6.13 -6.47
CA ASP A 254 1.10 5.62 -7.23
C ASP A 254 -0.09 6.59 -7.17
N GLY A 255 -1.21 6.22 -7.81
CA GLY A 255 -2.30 7.17 -8.06
C GLY A 255 -2.89 7.82 -6.81
N ASP A 256 -3.01 7.11 -5.71
CA ASP A 256 -3.51 7.63 -4.44
C ASP A 256 -2.41 7.87 -3.38
N ALA A 257 -1.14 7.75 -3.80
CA ALA A 257 0.08 8.11 -3.08
C ALA A 257 0.35 7.34 -1.77
N ASP A 258 -0.29 6.18 -1.56
CA ASP A 258 -0.02 5.36 -0.38
C ASP A 258 1.24 4.48 -0.53
N ARG A 259 1.86 4.46 -1.73
CA ARG A 259 3.11 3.75 -2.04
C ARG A 259 4.17 4.70 -2.56
N CYS A 260 5.45 4.40 -2.22
CA CYS A 260 6.62 5.12 -2.72
C CYS A 260 7.66 4.15 -3.27
N PHE A 261 8.05 4.37 -4.53
CA PHE A 261 9.12 3.67 -5.23
C PHE A 261 10.31 4.59 -5.41
N VAL A 262 11.50 4.01 -5.49
CA VAL A 262 12.76 4.75 -5.43
C VAL A 262 13.65 4.41 -6.60
N VAL A 263 14.31 5.44 -7.15
CA VAL A 263 15.33 5.32 -8.20
C VAL A 263 16.62 5.96 -7.68
N ASP A 264 17.77 5.30 -7.85
CA ASP A 264 19.07 5.84 -7.45
C ASP A 264 19.61 6.89 -8.43
N GLU A 265 20.71 7.55 -8.09
CA GLU A 265 21.38 8.59 -8.90
C GLU A 265 21.84 8.10 -10.28
N ARG A 266 21.88 6.79 -10.52
CA ARG A 266 22.23 6.17 -11.81
C ARG A 266 21.02 5.85 -12.67
N GLY A 267 19.83 6.15 -12.18
CA GLY A 267 18.57 5.79 -12.83
C GLY A 267 18.17 4.32 -12.63
N SER A 268 18.76 3.62 -11.65
CA SER A 268 18.41 2.23 -11.35
C SER A 268 17.32 2.19 -10.28
N ALA A 269 16.31 1.33 -10.48
CA ALA A 269 15.26 1.14 -9.48
C ALA A 269 15.85 0.47 -8.22
N VAL A 270 15.55 1.03 -7.05
CA VAL A 270 15.85 0.44 -5.75
C VAL A 270 14.70 -0.48 -5.35
N THR A 271 15.01 -1.71 -4.93
CA THR A 271 13.95 -2.67 -4.57
C THR A 271 13.16 -2.20 -3.35
N PRO A 272 11.83 -2.37 -3.32
CA PRO A 272 11.04 -2.05 -2.14
C PRO A 272 11.51 -2.77 -0.86
N SER A 273 12.10 -3.95 -0.99
CA SER A 273 12.70 -4.67 0.14
C SER A 273 13.92 -3.94 0.71
N ALA A 274 14.76 -3.31 -0.13
CA ALA A 274 15.88 -2.51 0.35
C ALA A 274 15.39 -1.25 1.10
N VAL A 275 14.35 -0.59 0.57
CA VAL A 275 13.71 0.54 1.25
C VAL A 275 13.11 0.09 2.58
N ALA A 276 12.41 -1.06 2.61
CA ALA A 276 11.84 -1.62 3.84
C ALA A 276 12.91 -1.91 4.90
N ALA A 277 14.07 -2.46 4.49
CA ALA A 277 15.19 -2.72 5.41
C ALA A 277 15.77 -1.41 5.99
N ILE A 278 15.93 -0.37 5.16
CA ILE A 278 16.43 0.95 5.57
C ILE A 278 15.47 1.60 6.56
N VAL A 279 14.17 1.62 6.24
CA VAL A 279 13.14 2.23 7.11
C VAL A 279 13.00 1.44 8.41
N ALA A 280 13.04 0.09 8.34
CA ALA A 280 12.99 -0.76 9.53
C ALA A 280 14.09 -0.42 10.54
N LEU A 281 15.34 -0.23 10.08
CA LEU A 281 16.46 0.15 10.97
C LEU A 281 16.22 1.49 11.67
N ARG A 282 15.65 2.46 10.96
CA ARG A 282 15.33 3.78 11.53
C ARG A 282 14.22 3.67 12.59
N GLU A 283 13.16 2.93 12.29
CA GLU A 283 12.05 2.72 13.23
C GLU A 283 12.48 1.88 14.45
N ILE A 284 13.34 0.89 14.27
CA ILE A 284 13.96 0.14 15.37
C ILE A 284 14.80 1.07 16.26
N ALA A 285 15.64 1.91 15.65
CA ALA A 285 16.48 2.85 16.38
C ALA A 285 15.65 3.88 17.15
N ARG A 286 14.56 4.39 16.54
CA ARG A 286 13.64 5.33 17.17
C ARG A 286 12.92 4.69 18.36
N ALA A 287 12.34 3.51 18.17
CA ALA A 287 11.65 2.80 19.24
C ALA A 287 12.58 2.45 20.41
N ARG A 288 13.84 2.09 20.12
CA ARG A 288 14.85 1.79 21.13
C ARG A 288 15.30 3.04 21.90
N ALA A 289 15.26 4.22 21.26
CA ALA A 289 15.54 5.49 21.93
C ALA A 289 14.38 5.90 22.89
N GLU A 290 13.14 5.51 22.56
CA GLU A 290 11.97 5.71 23.41
C GLU A 290 11.99 4.76 24.63
N ASP A 291 12.27 3.47 24.40
CA ASP A 291 12.36 2.43 25.42
C ASP A 291 13.51 1.46 25.08
N PRO A 292 14.69 1.59 25.75
CA PRO A 292 15.85 0.76 25.49
C PRO A 292 15.65 -0.74 25.79
N ASP A 293 14.72 -1.09 26.65
CA ASP A 293 14.45 -2.46 27.10
C ASP A 293 13.28 -3.12 26.35
N ALA A 294 12.58 -2.39 25.46
CA ALA A 294 11.45 -2.92 24.71
C ALA A 294 11.87 -4.04 23.74
N GLU A 295 11.07 -5.09 23.67
CA GLU A 295 11.12 -6.07 22.58
C GLU A 295 10.48 -5.42 21.34
N ILE A 296 11.30 -5.14 20.32
CA ILE A 296 10.87 -4.45 19.11
C ILE A 296 10.52 -5.48 18.04
N THR A 297 9.28 -5.44 17.56
CA THR A 297 8.81 -6.28 16.45
C THR A 297 8.69 -5.43 15.17
N VAL A 298 9.12 -6.01 14.04
CA VAL A 298 8.96 -5.45 12.70
C VAL A 298 8.32 -6.48 11.78
N ILE A 299 7.30 -6.07 11.02
CA ILE A 299 6.59 -6.96 10.10
C ILE A 299 7.18 -6.90 8.70
N HIS A 300 7.24 -8.07 8.06
CA HIS A 300 7.49 -8.20 6.62
C HIS A 300 6.55 -9.26 6.02
N ASN A 301 6.21 -9.12 4.74
CA ASN A 301 5.41 -10.16 4.10
C ASN A 301 6.27 -11.28 3.51
N LEU A 302 5.62 -12.36 3.11
CA LEU A 302 6.29 -13.59 2.68
C LEU A 302 7.05 -13.47 1.33
N ILE A 303 6.81 -12.42 0.55
CA ILE A 303 7.52 -12.16 -0.73
C ILE A 303 8.60 -11.09 -0.60
N THR A 304 8.80 -10.54 0.58
CA THR A 304 9.90 -9.63 0.88
C THR A 304 11.22 -10.40 0.82
N SER A 305 12.28 -9.79 0.28
CA SER A 305 13.63 -10.38 0.25
C SER A 305 14.08 -10.80 1.65
N ASN A 306 14.85 -11.88 1.73
CA ASN A 306 15.39 -12.41 2.99
C ASN A 306 16.32 -11.42 3.70
N ILE A 307 16.88 -10.45 3.00
CA ILE A 307 17.66 -9.38 3.61
C ILE A 307 16.87 -8.58 4.66
N VAL A 308 15.54 -8.51 4.53
CA VAL A 308 14.71 -7.74 5.47
C VAL A 308 14.68 -8.40 6.85
N PRO A 309 14.25 -9.67 7.02
CA PRO A 309 14.33 -10.34 8.33
C PRO A 309 15.77 -10.43 8.87
N GLU A 310 16.77 -10.69 8.03
CA GLU A 310 18.18 -10.69 8.45
C GLU A 310 18.63 -9.33 9.01
N THR A 311 18.22 -8.23 8.38
CA THR A 311 18.51 -6.86 8.84
C THR A 311 17.83 -6.57 10.18
N ILE A 312 16.59 -7.00 10.35
CA ILE A 312 15.81 -6.83 11.59
C ILE A 312 16.48 -7.60 12.73
N GLU A 313 16.84 -8.86 12.51
CA GLU A 313 17.54 -9.71 13.49
C GLU A 313 18.91 -9.17 13.86
N ALA A 314 19.70 -8.75 12.86
CA ALA A 314 21.01 -8.13 13.08
C ALA A 314 20.93 -6.83 13.91
N ALA A 315 19.81 -6.11 13.82
CA ALA A 315 19.51 -4.95 14.66
C ALA A 315 18.98 -5.33 16.05
N GLY A 316 18.87 -6.63 16.38
CA GLY A 316 18.37 -7.12 17.67
C GLY A 316 16.85 -6.90 17.86
N ALA A 317 16.09 -6.89 16.78
CA ALA A 317 14.63 -6.85 16.78
C ALA A 317 14.05 -8.19 16.27
N VAL A 318 12.75 -8.39 16.42
CA VAL A 318 12.04 -9.63 16.05
C VAL A 318 11.33 -9.44 14.72
N PRO A 319 11.70 -10.18 13.65
CA PRO A 319 10.94 -10.17 12.42
C PRO A 319 9.67 -10.99 12.56
N LEU A 320 8.53 -10.41 12.17
CA LEU A 320 7.24 -11.10 12.13
C LEU A 320 6.78 -11.24 10.69
N ARG A 321 6.79 -12.46 10.17
CA ARG A 321 6.38 -12.76 8.80
C ARG A 321 4.86 -12.88 8.69
N THR A 322 4.27 -12.24 7.67
CA THR A 322 2.82 -12.24 7.43
C THR A 322 2.47 -12.70 6.02
N ARG A 323 1.18 -13.02 5.83
CA ARG A 323 0.57 -13.16 4.50
C ARG A 323 0.57 -11.82 3.77
N VAL A 324 0.43 -11.85 2.44
CA VAL A 324 0.28 -10.64 1.61
C VAL A 324 -1.12 -10.04 1.82
N GLY A 325 -1.18 -8.73 2.03
CA GLY A 325 -2.44 -7.98 2.12
C GLY A 325 -2.42 -6.91 3.20
N HIS A 326 -2.70 -5.67 2.79
CA HIS A 326 -2.57 -4.49 3.65
C HIS A 326 -3.40 -4.53 4.94
N THR A 327 -4.63 -5.06 4.91
CA THR A 327 -5.46 -5.19 6.11
C THR A 327 -4.90 -6.24 7.09
N LEU A 328 -4.31 -7.33 6.58
CA LEU A 328 -3.70 -8.36 7.42
C LEU A 328 -2.47 -7.83 8.15
N ILE A 329 -1.67 -7.00 7.48
CA ILE A 329 -0.48 -6.38 8.08
C ILE A 329 -0.90 -5.37 9.15
N LYS A 330 -1.86 -4.48 8.86
CA LYS A 330 -2.41 -3.52 9.84
C LYS A 330 -2.91 -4.21 11.10
N ASP A 331 -3.64 -5.32 10.94
CA ASP A 331 -4.13 -6.11 12.07
C ASP A 331 -2.99 -6.82 12.83
N ALA A 332 -2.00 -7.35 12.12
CA ALA A 332 -0.83 -7.96 12.74
C ALA A 332 -0.02 -6.93 13.53
N MET A 333 0.17 -5.71 13.00
CA MET A 333 0.83 -4.61 13.71
C MET A 333 0.13 -4.25 15.02
N ARG A 334 -1.21 -4.09 14.99
CA ARG A 334 -1.99 -3.76 16.20
C ARG A 334 -1.90 -4.87 17.26
N ARG A 335 -1.93 -6.14 16.84
CA ARG A 335 -1.85 -7.28 17.77
C ARG A 335 -0.45 -7.48 18.35
N SER A 336 0.59 -7.26 17.58
CA SER A 336 1.98 -7.47 17.98
C SER A 336 2.65 -6.24 18.59
N GLY A 337 2.06 -5.05 18.40
CA GLY A 337 2.72 -3.79 18.75
C GLY A 337 3.91 -3.46 17.83
N ALA A 338 4.00 -4.09 16.65
CA ALA A 338 5.10 -3.86 15.71
C ALA A 338 5.24 -2.38 15.37
N VAL A 339 6.47 -1.90 15.36
CA VAL A 339 6.78 -0.48 15.12
C VAL A 339 6.68 -0.11 13.66
N PHE A 340 6.97 -1.07 12.78
CA PHE A 340 7.00 -0.89 11.33
C PHE A 340 6.57 -2.18 10.62
N GLY A 341 6.03 -2.05 9.42
CA GLY A 341 5.77 -3.14 8.49
C GLY A 341 6.14 -2.75 7.07
N GLY A 342 6.74 -3.67 6.30
CA GLY A 342 7.10 -3.42 4.90
C GLY A 342 6.71 -4.54 3.97
N GLU A 343 6.25 -4.18 2.76
CA GLU A 343 5.93 -5.13 1.69
C GLU A 343 6.80 -4.93 0.45
N HIS A 344 6.98 -5.99 -0.31
CA HIS A 344 7.64 -5.89 -1.62
C HIS A 344 6.83 -5.08 -2.66
N SER A 345 5.54 -4.85 -2.40
CA SER A 345 4.66 -3.98 -3.19
C SER A 345 4.83 -2.49 -2.92
N ALA A 346 5.80 -2.10 -2.10
CA ALA A 346 6.09 -0.73 -1.65
C ALA A 346 4.99 -0.08 -0.80
N HIS A 347 4.21 -0.89 -0.05
CA HIS A 347 3.46 -0.39 1.09
C HIS A 347 4.33 -0.46 2.34
N TYR A 348 4.32 0.63 3.11
CA TYR A 348 5.10 0.79 4.33
C TYR A 348 4.21 1.29 5.45
N TYR A 349 4.11 0.53 6.55
CA TYR A 349 3.17 0.72 7.63
C TYR A 349 3.90 1.21 8.88
N PHE A 350 3.34 2.18 9.58
CA PHE A 350 3.98 2.80 10.73
C PHE A 350 3.07 2.77 11.96
N ARG A 351 3.59 2.29 13.10
CA ARG A 351 2.87 2.27 14.38
C ARG A 351 2.30 3.65 14.71
N ASP A 352 3.14 4.66 14.58
CA ASP A 352 2.81 6.03 14.97
C ASP A 352 2.00 6.77 13.90
N PHE A 353 1.68 6.08 12.82
CA PHE A 353 0.69 6.47 11.84
C PHE A 353 -0.52 5.50 11.87
N TRP A 354 -1.03 5.22 13.07
CA TRP A 354 -2.17 4.31 13.34
C TRP A 354 -2.02 2.91 12.72
N SER A 355 -0.81 2.43 12.58
CA SER A 355 -0.49 1.17 11.87
C SER A 355 -0.97 1.16 10.41
N ALA A 356 -1.18 2.32 9.82
CA ALA A 356 -1.56 2.47 8.42
C ALA A 356 -0.33 2.63 7.52
N ASP A 357 -0.52 2.35 6.24
CA ASP A 357 0.45 2.57 5.18
C ASP A 357 0.57 4.07 4.85
N ASN A 358 1.80 4.49 4.55
CA ASN A 358 2.10 5.87 4.16
C ASN A 358 3.35 5.91 3.28
N GLY A 359 3.16 6.21 1.99
CA GLY A 359 4.24 6.31 1.01
C GLY A 359 5.14 7.53 1.26
N MET A 360 4.55 8.66 1.64
CA MET A 360 5.29 9.89 1.94
C MET A 360 6.18 9.74 3.18
N LEU A 361 5.68 9.10 4.23
CA LEU A 361 6.47 8.86 5.44
C LEU A 361 7.65 7.92 5.17
N ALA A 362 7.45 6.90 4.32
CA ALA A 362 8.54 6.03 3.87
C ALA A 362 9.60 6.81 3.09
N ALA A 363 9.17 7.70 2.17
CA ALA A 363 10.08 8.61 1.46
C ALA A 363 10.87 9.50 2.43
N MET A 364 10.22 10.09 3.42
CA MET A 364 10.87 10.93 4.43
C MET A 364 11.92 10.15 5.26
N HIS A 365 11.64 8.93 5.68
CA HIS A 365 12.62 8.08 6.35
C HIS A 365 13.83 7.78 5.47
N LEU A 366 13.60 7.46 4.18
CA LEU A 366 14.70 7.25 3.23
C LEU A 366 15.53 8.52 3.04
N LEU A 367 14.88 9.67 2.84
CA LEU A 367 15.57 10.98 2.70
C LEU A 367 16.35 11.34 3.95
N ALA A 368 15.85 11.07 5.15
CA ALA A 368 16.55 11.30 6.40
C ALA A 368 17.80 10.40 6.53
N GLU A 369 17.69 9.11 6.18
CA GLU A 369 18.85 8.19 6.18
C GLU A 369 19.88 8.60 5.15
N PHE A 370 19.44 8.86 3.91
CA PHE A 370 20.32 9.28 2.82
C PHE A 370 20.98 10.62 3.09
N GLY A 371 20.24 11.60 3.60
CA GLY A 371 20.72 12.94 3.88
C GLY A 371 21.62 13.07 5.13
N SER A 372 21.64 12.04 5.99
CA SER A 372 22.52 12.00 7.18
C SER A 372 23.96 11.59 6.86
N GLN A 373 24.27 11.21 5.61
CA GLN A 373 25.58 10.70 5.20
C GLN A 373 25.90 11.08 3.74
N GLU A 374 27.18 10.89 3.31
CA GLU A 374 27.67 11.38 2.02
C GLU A 374 27.65 10.35 0.88
N ARG A 375 27.31 9.08 1.15
CA ARG A 375 27.34 8.03 0.13
C ARG A 375 26.19 8.22 -0.86
N PRO A 376 26.40 7.90 -2.15
CA PRO A 376 25.29 7.86 -3.11
C PRO A 376 24.29 6.77 -2.74
N LEU A 377 23.05 6.95 -3.19
CA LEU A 377 21.96 6.03 -2.86
C LEU A 377 22.22 4.61 -3.39
N SER A 378 22.83 4.49 -4.55
CA SER A 378 23.21 3.18 -5.11
C SER A 378 24.12 2.37 -4.19
N GLU A 379 25.06 3.02 -3.46
CA GLU A 379 25.93 2.35 -2.50
C GLU A 379 25.21 2.01 -1.18
N LEU A 380 24.30 2.89 -0.75
CA LEU A 380 23.46 2.62 0.42
C LEU A 380 22.54 1.42 0.16
N ALA A 381 21.82 1.42 -0.97
CA ALA A 381 20.88 0.36 -1.35
C ALA A 381 21.57 -0.98 -1.62
N ALA A 382 22.80 -0.98 -2.18
CA ALA A 382 23.54 -2.21 -2.45
C ALA A 382 23.77 -3.09 -1.21
N ARG A 383 23.78 -2.48 0.00
CA ARG A 383 23.90 -3.21 1.27
C ARG A 383 22.70 -4.09 1.57
N TYR A 384 21.54 -3.72 1.01
CA TYR A 384 20.24 -4.36 1.22
C TYR A 384 19.73 -5.07 -0.04
N THR A 385 20.63 -5.36 -0.99
CA THR A 385 20.33 -6.11 -2.22
C THR A 385 21.39 -7.19 -2.51
N PRO A 386 21.77 -8.02 -1.51
CA PRO A 386 22.80 -9.04 -1.71
C PRO A 386 22.30 -10.23 -2.54
N TYR A 387 21.00 -10.40 -2.71
CA TYR A 387 20.39 -11.56 -3.34
C TYR A 387 19.89 -11.27 -4.75
N ALA A 388 19.94 -12.29 -5.61
CA ALA A 388 19.36 -12.25 -6.94
C ALA A 388 17.86 -12.61 -6.88
N MET A 389 17.01 -11.75 -7.44
CA MET A 389 15.56 -11.93 -7.46
C MET A 389 15.02 -12.07 -8.89
N SER A 390 13.95 -12.87 -9.05
CA SER A 390 13.28 -13.04 -10.36
C SER A 390 12.28 -11.92 -10.66
N GLY A 391 11.86 -11.14 -9.66
CA GLY A 391 10.60 -10.42 -9.71
C GLY A 391 9.38 -11.38 -9.69
N GLU A 392 8.17 -10.83 -9.73
CA GLU A 392 6.94 -11.62 -9.81
C GLU A 392 6.69 -12.10 -11.24
N ILE A 393 6.51 -13.42 -11.41
CA ILE A 393 6.23 -14.04 -12.71
C ILE A 393 4.85 -14.69 -12.66
N ASN A 394 3.95 -14.22 -13.52
CA ASN A 394 2.59 -14.72 -13.63
C ASN A 394 2.51 -15.87 -14.64
N SER A 395 1.78 -16.94 -14.32
CA SER A 395 1.50 -18.05 -15.19
C SER A 395 0.04 -18.46 -15.12
N THR A 396 -0.65 -18.51 -16.27
CA THR A 396 -1.99 -19.09 -16.37
C THR A 396 -1.88 -20.60 -16.26
N VAL A 397 -2.67 -21.23 -15.40
CA VAL A 397 -2.70 -22.68 -15.19
C VAL A 397 -4.15 -23.18 -15.15
N ASP A 398 -4.41 -24.32 -15.76
CA ASP A 398 -5.76 -24.92 -15.82
C ASP A 398 -6.11 -25.64 -14.51
N ASP A 399 -5.11 -26.24 -13.84
CA ASP A 399 -5.28 -27.01 -12.61
C ASP A 399 -4.22 -26.59 -11.57
N VAL A 400 -4.61 -25.63 -10.73
CA VAL A 400 -3.76 -25.12 -9.65
C VAL A 400 -3.36 -26.22 -8.65
N PRO A 401 -4.28 -27.06 -8.12
CA PRO A 401 -3.92 -28.17 -7.24
C PRO A 401 -2.88 -29.14 -7.84
N ALA A 402 -3.04 -29.51 -9.11
CA ALA A 402 -2.07 -30.38 -9.78
C ALA A 402 -0.69 -29.73 -9.92
N ALA A 403 -0.63 -28.42 -10.23
CA ALA A 403 0.61 -27.68 -10.29
C ALA A 403 1.33 -27.64 -8.91
N PHE A 404 0.60 -27.40 -7.84
CA PHE A 404 1.16 -27.49 -6.48
C PHE A 404 1.71 -28.88 -6.16
N THR A 405 0.96 -29.94 -6.49
CA THR A 405 1.40 -31.32 -6.27
C THR A 405 2.73 -31.60 -6.97
N ARG A 406 2.87 -31.22 -8.23
CA ARG A 406 4.14 -31.41 -9.00
C ARG A 406 5.32 -30.68 -8.34
N VAL A 407 5.09 -29.46 -7.86
CA VAL A 407 6.13 -28.67 -7.16
C VAL A 407 6.53 -29.38 -5.85
N VAL A 408 5.57 -29.78 -5.01
CA VAL A 408 5.83 -30.48 -3.75
C VAL A 408 6.61 -31.75 -4.00
N GLU A 409 6.18 -32.63 -4.92
CA GLU A 409 6.85 -33.89 -5.24
C GLU A 409 8.31 -33.67 -5.70
N ALA A 410 8.55 -32.64 -6.54
CA ALA A 410 9.88 -32.35 -7.04
C ALA A 410 10.87 -31.85 -5.98
N PHE A 411 10.37 -31.21 -4.92
CA PHE A 411 11.21 -30.58 -3.90
C PHE A 411 11.22 -31.30 -2.53
N THR A 412 10.35 -32.32 -2.29
CA THR A 412 10.13 -32.99 -0.99
C THR A 412 11.42 -33.45 -0.29
N ASN A 413 12.46 -33.88 -1.00
CA ASN A 413 13.68 -34.42 -0.39
C ASN A 413 14.86 -33.43 -0.35
N ARG A 414 14.64 -32.16 -0.68
CA ARG A 414 15.73 -31.18 -0.83
C ARG A 414 15.39 -29.79 -0.37
N ALA A 415 14.24 -29.59 0.27
CA ALA A 415 13.79 -28.28 0.70
C ALA A 415 12.81 -28.36 1.85
N ASP A 416 12.67 -27.26 2.59
CA ASP A 416 11.64 -27.05 3.61
C ASP A 416 10.44 -26.34 3.00
N PHE A 417 9.24 -26.63 3.53
CA PHE A 417 7.96 -26.13 3.03
C PHE A 417 7.24 -25.31 4.08
N ASP A 418 6.60 -24.24 3.64
CA ASP A 418 5.76 -23.37 4.44
C ASP A 418 4.50 -23.02 3.62
N GLU A 419 3.32 -23.17 4.22
CA GLU A 419 2.00 -22.96 3.59
C GLU A 419 1.26 -21.76 4.20
N LEU A 420 1.97 -20.75 4.71
CA LEU A 420 1.36 -19.58 5.32
C LEU A 420 0.42 -18.83 4.34
N ASP A 421 0.85 -18.69 3.05
CA ASP A 421 0.07 -18.06 1.98
C ASP A 421 0.51 -18.64 0.62
N GLY A 422 -0.17 -19.68 0.14
CA GLY A 422 0.30 -20.51 -0.95
C GLY A 422 1.44 -21.42 -0.48
N LEU A 423 2.42 -21.64 -1.35
CA LEU A 423 3.54 -22.54 -1.09
C LEU A 423 4.86 -21.77 -1.13
N THR A 424 5.53 -21.67 -0.01
CA THR A 424 6.92 -21.20 0.07
C THR A 424 7.84 -22.38 0.26
N VAL A 425 8.91 -22.46 -0.52
CA VAL A 425 9.89 -23.54 -0.49
C VAL A 425 11.26 -22.93 -0.31
N THR A 426 12.01 -23.40 0.67
CA THR A 426 13.35 -22.90 1.03
C THR A 426 14.37 -24.01 0.98
N GLY A 427 15.53 -23.77 0.40
CA GLY A 427 16.58 -24.78 0.33
C GLY A 427 17.98 -24.21 0.15
N ARG A 428 18.94 -25.12 0.06
CA ARG A 428 20.35 -24.82 -0.20
C ARG A 428 20.88 -25.73 -1.30
N VAL A 429 21.88 -25.28 -2.04
CA VAL A 429 22.45 -26.05 -3.16
C VAL A 429 23.95 -25.80 -3.31
N GLY A 430 24.65 -26.84 -3.81
CA GLY A 430 26.09 -26.80 -4.09
C GLY A 430 26.95 -27.03 -2.86
N GLN A 431 28.29 -26.99 -3.05
CA GLN A 431 29.27 -27.15 -1.97
C GLN A 431 29.29 -25.96 -1.01
N ASP A 432 28.95 -24.76 -1.52
CA ASP A 432 28.89 -23.51 -0.76
C ASP A 432 27.51 -23.31 -0.09
N GLU A 433 26.63 -24.30 -0.16
CA GLU A 433 25.27 -24.24 0.41
C GLU A 433 24.51 -22.96 0.04
N THR A 434 24.61 -22.53 -1.22
CA THR A 434 23.94 -21.32 -1.71
C THR A 434 22.46 -21.38 -1.40
N PHE A 435 21.99 -20.42 -0.62
CA PHE A 435 20.60 -20.25 -0.24
C PHE A 435 19.72 -19.92 -1.44
N TRP A 436 18.50 -20.45 -1.43
CA TRP A 436 17.43 -20.08 -2.35
C TRP A 436 16.07 -20.31 -1.69
N TRP A 437 15.11 -19.51 -2.09
CA TRP A 437 13.69 -19.75 -1.82
C TRP A 437 12.84 -19.33 -3.01
N PHE A 438 11.63 -19.86 -3.05
CA PHE A 438 10.57 -19.37 -3.92
C PHE A 438 9.22 -19.44 -3.26
N SER A 439 8.30 -18.57 -3.71
CA SER A 439 6.89 -18.59 -3.34
C SER A 439 6.03 -18.77 -4.58
N VAL A 440 5.12 -19.74 -4.53
CA VAL A 440 4.06 -19.95 -5.55
C VAL A 440 2.73 -19.69 -4.88
N ARG A 441 1.97 -18.72 -5.38
CA ARG A 441 0.68 -18.31 -4.81
C ARG A 441 -0.40 -18.22 -5.88
N PRO A 442 -1.64 -18.68 -5.61
CA PRO A 442 -2.75 -18.40 -6.49
C PRO A 442 -3.09 -16.90 -6.45
N SER A 443 -3.51 -16.33 -7.56
CA SER A 443 -4.16 -15.04 -7.57
C SER A 443 -5.56 -15.17 -6.96
N ASN A 444 -5.97 -14.19 -6.15
CA ASN A 444 -7.30 -14.16 -5.56
C ASN A 444 -8.41 -13.77 -6.56
N THR A 445 -8.03 -13.25 -7.74
CA THR A 445 -8.94 -12.63 -8.69
C THR A 445 -8.89 -13.24 -10.10
N GLU A 446 -7.84 -13.98 -10.42
CA GLU A 446 -7.57 -14.50 -11.77
C GLU A 446 -7.05 -15.95 -11.70
N PRO A 447 -7.23 -16.77 -12.73
CA PRO A 447 -6.69 -18.14 -12.78
C PRO A 447 -5.18 -18.12 -13.06
N LEU A 448 -4.43 -17.49 -12.20
CA LEU A 448 -2.98 -17.29 -12.28
C LEU A 448 -2.27 -17.83 -11.05
N LEU A 449 -1.10 -18.42 -11.27
CA LEU A 449 -0.08 -18.64 -10.25
C LEU A 449 1.01 -17.58 -10.37
N ARG A 450 1.35 -16.99 -9.22
CA ARG A 450 2.40 -15.98 -9.07
C ARG A 450 3.63 -16.63 -8.48
N LEU A 451 4.75 -16.55 -9.18
CA LEU A 451 6.04 -17.06 -8.74
C LEU A 451 6.98 -15.92 -8.41
N ASN A 452 7.58 -15.96 -7.21
CA ASN A 452 8.73 -15.15 -6.83
C ASN A 452 9.88 -16.08 -6.44
N VAL A 453 11.09 -15.82 -6.91
CA VAL A 453 12.30 -16.60 -6.61
C VAL A 453 13.41 -15.68 -6.17
N GLU A 454 14.14 -16.06 -5.12
CA GLU A 454 15.34 -15.39 -4.66
C GLU A 454 16.44 -16.42 -4.37
N ALA A 455 17.70 -16.06 -4.63
CA ALA A 455 18.84 -16.89 -4.31
C ALA A 455 20.10 -16.06 -4.04
N GLY A 456 21.10 -16.68 -3.43
CA GLY A 456 22.41 -16.07 -3.16
C GLY A 456 23.19 -15.64 -4.39
N ASP A 457 22.86 -16.16 -5.58
CA ASP A 457 23.46 -15.76 -6.84
C ASP A 457 22.50 -15.89 -8.04
N GLN A 458 22.83 -15.18 -9.12
CA GLN A 458 21.98 -15.10 -10.34
C GLN A 458 21.82 -16.47 -11.04
N ALA A 459 22.83 -17.32 -11.04
CA ALA A 459 22.77 -18.61 -11.72
C ALA A 459 21.85 -19.59 -10.98
N THR A 460 21.94 -19.60 -9.65
CA THR A 460 21.03 -20.40 -8.80
C THR A 460 19.60 -19.90 -8.91
N MET A 461 19.38 -18.59 -8.83
CA MET A 461 18.05 -17.99 -8.99
C MET A 461 17.42 -18.39 -10.33
N ALA A 462 18.15 -18.20 -11.43
CA ALA A 462 17.65 -18.53 -12.77
C ALA A 462 17.31 -20.02 -12.92
N ARG A 463 18.16 -20.91 -12.39
CA ARG A 463 17.95 -22.37 -12.44
C ARG A 463 16.69 -22.78 -11.65
N ILE A 464 16.52 -22.27 -10.41
CA ILE A 464 15.33 -22.59 -9.58
C ILE A 464 14.08 -22.01 -10.23
N ARG A 465 14.12 -20.77 -10.71
CA ARG A 465 13.01 -20.15 -11.46
C ARG A 465 12.55 -21.01 -12.63
N ASP A 466 13.50 -21.42 -13.49
CA ASP A 466 13.17 -22.15 -14.71
C ASP A 466 12.64 -23.56 -14.40
N GLU A 467 13.18 -24.22 -13.37
CA GLU A 467 12.69 -25.50 -12.87
C GLU A 467 11.23 -25.39 -12.36
N VAL A 468 10.95 -24.39 -11.50
CA VAL A 468 9.59 -24.19 -10.96
C VAL A 468 8.62 -23.80 -12.07
N LEU A 469 9.01 -22.92 -13.00
CA LEU A 469 8.16 -22.55 -14.16
C LEU A 469 7.82 -23.77 -15.02
N ALA A 470 8.75 -24.69 -15.25
CA ALA A 470 8.47 -25.91 -15.97
C ALA A 470 7.43 -26.81 -15.27
N LEU A 471 7.49 -26.88 -13.92
CA LEU A 471 6.54 -27.67 -13.13
C LEU A 471 5.14 -27.07 -13.08
N ILE A 472 5.01 -25.74 -12.95
CA ILE A 472 3.71 -25.08 -12.86
C ILE A 472 3.01 -24.95 -14.22
N ARG A 473 3.75 -24.98 -15.33
CA ARG A 473 3.22 -24.84 -16.69
C ARG A 473 3.04 -26.18 -17.41
N ALA A 474 3.37 -27.32 -16.78
CA ALA A 474 3.25 -28.67 -17.33
C ALA A 474 1.80 -29.17 -17.42
#